data_85250db7256cc34574c7d835e60c5cc0
#
_entry.id   85250db7256cc34574c7d835e60c5cc0
#
_cell.length_a   1.000
_cell.length_b   1.000
_cell.length_c   1.000
_cell.angle_alpha   90.00
_cell.angle_beta   90.00
_cell.angle_gamma   90.00
#
_symmetry.space_group_name_H-M   'P 1'
#
loop_
_entity.id
_entity.type
_entity.pdbx_description
1 polymer ?
#
loop_
_entity_poly.entity_id
_entity_poly.type
_entity_poly.pdbx_seq_one_letter_code
_entity_poly.pdbx_strand_id
1 'polypeptide(L)'
;MELRPHVSIRNLNVFYGNEHALKNITVDIPQKKITAIIGPSGCGKTTLLRSLNRLVDSVDGVKVFGQILVQGQDILDPKIEVTEVRKKMGLLSQKPYPLPMSIYDNIAFGPRLHGVRDKKRLDEIVERYLREVSLWDEVKDRLQAPASKLSLGQQQRLCLARGLAVEPEIILGDEPTSALDPKSSQHIEARFLELKEKYTIVIVTHILRQARRLADYVLFLYFGELIEHGEASEVFENPKEAMTREYIKGTIS
;
A
#
# COMPACT_ATOMS: atom_id res chain seq x y z
N MET A 1 -22.99 -9.59 5.13
CA MET A 1 -22.03 -9.60 6.27
C MET A 1 -21.44 -8.20 6.35
N GLU A 2 -21.68 -7.47 7.44
CA GLU A 2 -21.11 -6.11 7.57
C GLU A 2 -19.58 -6.19 7.51
N LEU A 3 -18.99 -5.43 6.61
CA LEU A 3 -17.53 -5.34 6.46
C LEU A 3 -16.97 -4.61 7.69
N ARG A 4 -16.23 -5.32 8.54
CA ARG A 4 -15.58 -4.71 9.71
C ARG A 4 -14.48 -3.76 9.22
N PRO A 5 -14.53 -2.46 9.57
CA PRO A 5 -13.50 -1.52 9.14
C PRO A 5 -12.17 -1.80 9.86
N HIS A 6 -11.06 -1.77 9.13
CA HIS A 6 -9.71 -1.76 9.69
C HIS A 6 -9.19 -0.34 9.87
N VAL A 7 -9.49 0.51 8.88
CA VAL A 7 -9.20 1.94 8.93
C VAL A 7 -10.50 2.70 8.70
N SER A 8 -10.76 3.70 9.56
CA SER A 8 -11.87 4.63 9.41
C SER A 8 -11.34 6.04 9.22
N ILE A 9 -11.64 6.64 8.08
CA ILE A 9 -11.26 8.01 7.74
C ILE A 9 -12.47 8.90 7.97
N ARG A 10 -12.31 10.03 8.66
CA ARG A 10 -13.39 10.97 9.01
C ARG A 10 -12.96 12.40 8.70
N ASN A 11 -13.66 13.02 7.75
CA ASN A 11 -13.47 14.42 7.33
C ASN A 11 -11.99 14.77 7.06
N LEU A 12 -11.24 13.86 6.43
CA LEU A 12 -9.82 14.07 6.13
C LEU A 12 -9.66 15.17 5.08
N ASN A 13 -8.90 16.19 5.45
CA ASN A 13 -8.50 17.27 4.56
C ASN A 13 -6.97 17.37 4.56
N VAL A 14 -6.36 17.47 3.38
CA VAL A 14 -4.91 17.64 3.25
C VAL A 14 -4.62 18.81 2.34
N PHE A 15 -3.74 19.69 2.80
CA PHE A 15 -3.28 20.87 2.06
C PHE A 15 -1.77 20.82 1.87
N TYR A 16 -1.31 21.11 0.65
CA TYR A 16 0.08 21.42 0.31
C TYR A 16 0.19 22.92 0.07
N GLY A 17 0.64 23.68 1.08
CA GLY A 17 0.56 25.13 1.03
C GLY A 17 -0.88 25.61 0.87
N ASN A 18 -1.22 26.18 -0.29
CA ASN A 18 -2.57 26.66 -0.62
C ASN A 18 -3.39 25.63 -1.44
N GLU A 19 -2.80 24.54 -1.89
CA GLU A 19 -3.50 23.53 -2.66
C GLU A 19 -4.27 22.57 -1.73
N HIS A 20 -5.59 22.48 -1.91
CA HIS A 20 -6.45 21.54 -1.17
C HIS A 20 -6.49 20.19 -1.90
N ALA A 21 -5.53 19.32 -1.57
CA ALA A 21 -5.30 18.05 -2.26
C ALA A 21 -6.31 16.95 -1.90
N LEU A 22 -6.82 16.92 -0.66
CA LEU A 22 -7.91 16.03 -0.24
C LEU A 22 -8.98 16.84 0.48
N LYS A 23 -10.26 16.62 0.12
CA LYS A 23 -11.40 17.42 0.53
C LYS A 23 -12.45 16.56 1.23
N ASN A 24 -12.53 16.67 2.57
CA ASN A 24 -13.54 16.02 3.41
C ASN A 24 -13.71 14.50 3.17
N ILE A 25 -12.61 13.77 2.96
CA ILE A 25 -12.68 12.34 2.73
C ILE A 25 -13.22 11.63 3.97
N THR A 26 -14.32 10.91 3.81
CA THR A 26 -14.94 10.09 4.86
C THR A 26 -15.26 8.72 4.28
N VAL A 27 -14.58 7.67 4.78
CA VAL A 27 -14.73 6.30 4.28
C VAL A 27 -14.16 5.28 5.26
N ASP A 28 -14.68 4.07 5.22
CA ASP A 28 -14.18 2.91 5.92
C ASP A 28 -13.45 1.97 4.96
N ILE A 29 -12.25 1.53 5.32
CA ILE A 29 -11.45 0.54 4.59
C ILE A 29 -11.63 -0.80 5.29
N PRO A 30 -12.18 -1.82 4.60
CA PRO A 30 -12.48 -3.11 5.22
C PRO A 30 -11.22 -3.91 5.56
N GLN A 31 -11.29 -4.66 6.68
CA GLN A 31 -10.21 -5.52 7.15
C GLN A 31 -10.05 -6.76 6.24
N LYS A 32 -8.78 -7.17 6.00
CA LYS A 32 -8.42 -8.37 5.22
C LYS A 32 -9.08 -8.40 3.84
N LYS A 33 -9.04 -7.26 3.18
CA LYS A 33 -9.52 -7.04 1.82
C LYS A 33 -8.49 -6.24 1.04
N ILE A 34 -8.54 -6.34 -0.28
CA ILE A 34 -7.79 -5.43 -1.16
C ILE A 34 -8.70 -4.25 -1.50
N THR A 35 -8.34 -3.06 -1.04
CA THR A 35 -8.99 -1.81 -1.42
C THR A 35 -8.17 -1.12 -2.50
N ALA A 36 -8.76 -0.87 -3.66
CA ALA A 36 -8.13 -0.11 -4.72
C ALA A 36 -8.59 1.35 -4.70
N ILE A 37 -7.64 2.28 -4.66
CA ILE A 37 -7.87 3.70 -4.86
C ILE A 37 -7.64 4.00 -6.33
N ILE A 38 -8.69 4.38 -7.06
CA ILE A 38 -8.66 4.68 -8.48
C ILE A 38 -9.02 6.14 -8.75
N GLY A 39 -8.69 6.65 -9.94
CA GLY A 39 -8.98 8.01 -10.38
C GLY A 39 -7.89 8.55 -11.29
N PRO A 40 -8.11 9.72 -11.91
CA PRO A 40 -7.16 10.35 -12.82
C PRO A 40 -5.85 10.74 -12.14
N SER A 41 -4.82 11.02 -12.94
CA SER A 41 -3.55 11.51 -12.43
C SER A 41 -3.74 12.85 -11.70
N GLY A 42 -3.05 13.01 -10.55
CA GLY A 42 -3.15 14.24 -9.76
C GLY A 42 -4.41 14.38 -8.90
N CYS A 43 -5.36 13.44 -8.91
CA CYS A 43 -6.61 13.57 -8.13
C CYS A 43 -6.48 13.31 -6.62
N GLY A 44 -5.26 13.07 -6.08
CA GLY A 44 -5.05 12.90 -4.63
C GLY A 44 -4.85 11.46 -4.14
N LYS A 45 -4.83 10.42 -5.02
CA LYS A 45 -4.68 9.01 -4.64
C LYS A 45 -3.45 8.72 -3.76
N THR A 46 -2.28 9.14 -4.23
CA THR A 46 -1.02 8.98 -3.49
C THR A 46 -1.02 9.78 -2.20
N THR A 47 -1.65 10.96 -2.19
CA THR A 47 -1.83 11.76 -0.97
C THR A 47 -2.67 11.01 0.06
N LEU A 48 -3.80 10.40 -0.36
CA LEU A 48 -4.64 9.59 0.53
C LEU A 48 -3.87 8.39 1.06
N LEU A 49 -3.17 7.64 0.19
CA LEU A 49 -2.37 6.49 0.59
C LEU A 49 -1.28 6.88 1.61
N ARG A 50 -0.55 7.97 1.34
CA ARG A 50 0.52 8.47 2.23
C ARG A 50 0.01 9.08 3.53
N SER A 51 -1.24 9.53 3.58
CA SER A 51 -1.87 9.99 4.81
C SER A 51 -2.07 8.84 5.80
N LEU A 52 -2.37 7.61 5.30
CA LEU A 52 -2.58 6.44 6.15
C LEU A 52 -1.35 6.10 7.01
N ASN A 53 -0.14 6.29 6.51
CA ASN A 53 1.10 6.03 7.25
C ASN A 53 1.85 7.32 7.66
N ARG A 54 1.18 8.46 7.60
CA ARG A 54 1.74 9.76 7.98
C ARG A 54 3.02 10.15 7.20
N LEU A 55 3.20 9.63 5.98
CA LEU A 55 4.31 10.09 5.12
C LEU A 55 4.08 11.50 4.57
N VAL A 56 2.86 11.97 4.52
CA VAL A 56 2.55 13.37 4.17
C VAL A 56 3.19 14.35 5.14
N ASP A 57 3.38 13.97 6.41
CA ASP A 57 4.01 14.81 7.45
C ASP A 57 5.47 15.15 7.14
N SER A 58 6.10 14.41 6.20
CA SER A 58 7.49 14.65 5.78
C SER A 58 7.62 15.74 4.71
N VAL A 59 6.51 16.31 4.26
CA VAL A 59 6.48 17.37 3.25
C VAL A 59 6.31 18.72 3.92
N ASP A 60 7.24 19.64 3.66
CA ASP A 60 7.19 20.98 4.21
C ASP A 60 5.90 21.72 3.83
N GLY A 61 5.28 22.38 4.81
CA GLY A 61 4.06 23.17 4.60
C GLY A 61 2.79 22.34 4.43
N VAL A 62 2.83 21.02 4.62
CA VAL A 62 1.62 20.18 4.62
C VAL A 62 0.78 20.48 5.87
N LYS A 63 -0.54 20.50 5.69
CA LYS A 63 -1.52 20.57 6.79
C LYS A 63 -2.54 19.46 6.62
N VAL A 64 -2.77 18.71 7.69
CA VAL A 64 -3.72 17.60 7.73
C VAL A 64 -4.76 17.87 8.81
N PHE A 65 -6.04 17.73 8.46
CA PHE A 65 -7.17 17.90 9.38
C PHE A 65 -8.12 16.70 9.24
N GLY A 66 -8.89 16.42 10.26
CA GLY A 66 -9.77 15.26 10.34
C GLY A 66 -9.18 14.17 11.20
N GLN A 67 -9.62 12.93 10.98
CA GLN A 67 -9.17 11.77 11.75
C GLN A 67 -8.90 10.58 10.85
N ILE A 68 -7.91 9.78 11.20
CA ILE A 68 -7.66 8.46 10.62
C ILE A 68 -7.56 7.47 11.78
N LEU A 69 -8.61 6.67 11.94
CA LEU A 69 -8.71 5.69 13.02
C LEU A 69 -8.24 4.32 12.49
N VAL A 70 -7.21 3.77 13.11
CA VAL A 70 -6.75 2.40 12.84
C VAL A 70 -7.11 1.56 14.07
N GLN A 71 -8.01 0.59 13.88
CA GLN A 71 -8.57 -0.19 14.99
C GLN A 71 -9.11 0.68 16.15
N GLY A 72 -9.69 1.84 15.80
CA GLY A 72 -10.26 2.79 16.76
C GLY A 72 -9.27 3.79 17.37
N GLN A 73 -7.98 3.69 17.08
CA GLN A 73 -6.95 4.64 17.51
C GLN A 73 -6.71 5.69 16.44
N ASP A 74 -6.87 6.98 16.77
CA ASP A 74 -6.57 8.08 15.84
C ASP A 74 -5.06 8.24 15.65
N ILE A 75 -4.56 7.86 14.47
CA ILE A 75 -3.14 7.94 14.17
C ILE A 75 -2.63 9.36 13.92
N LEU A 76 -3.53 10.34 13.79
CA LEU A 76 -3.17 11.77 13.65
C LEU A 76 -3.02 12.46 15.00
N ASP A 77 -3.36 11.82 16.13
CA ASP A 77 -3.12 12.38 17.47
C ASP A 77 -1.62 12.69 17.64
N PRO A 78 -1.24 13.92 18.00
CA PRO A 78 0.16 14.31 18.23
C PRO A 78 0.90 13.48 19.28
N LYS A 79 0.18 12.78 20.15
CA LYS A 79 0.75 11.89 21.18
C LYS A 79 1.20 10.55 20.61
N ILE A 80 0.78 10.21 19.41
CA ILE A 80 1.13 8.94 18.76
C ILE A 80 2.48 9.07 18.06
N GLU A 81 3.41 8.20 18.42
CA GLU A 81 4.70 8.12 17.76
C GLU A 81 4.54 7.65 16.31
N VAL A 82 5.02 8.45 15.36
CA VAL A 82 4.90 8.18 13.91
C VAL A 82 5.56 6.85 13.52
N THR A 83 6.63 6.47 14.21
CA THR A 83 7.34 5.21 13.99
C THR A 83 6.47 3.99 14.29
N GLU A 84 5.62 4.06 15.32
CA GLU A 84 4.67 2.98 15.64
C GLU A 84 3.57 2.85 14.57
N VAL A 85 3.10 3.97 14.02
CA VAL A 85 2.16 3.95 12.88
C VAL A 85 2.81 3.30 11.66
N ARG A 86 4.03 3.72 11.30
CA ARG A 86 4.75 3.22 10.12
C ARG A 86 5.16 1.75 10.26
N LYS A 87 5.38 1.25 11.46
CA LYS A 87 5.63 -0.16 11.72
C LYS A 87 4.42 -1.03 11.38
N LYS A 88 3.21 -0.53 11.67
CA LYS A 88 1.96 -1.25 11.36
C LYS A 88 1.61 -1.23 9.87
N MET A 89 2.23 -0.37 9.06
CA MET A 89 1.86 -0.13 7.67
C MET A 89 3.07 -0.19 6.74
N GLY A 90 3.28 -1.36 6.13
CA GLY A 90 4.33 -1.54 5.11
C GLY A 90 3.98 -0.79 3.83
N LEU A 91 4.91 0.00 3.29
CA LEU A 91 4.72 0.71 2.01
C LEU A 91 5.55 0.07 0.90
N LEU A 92 4.89 -0.24 -0.20
CA LEU A 92 5.48 -0.65 -1.47
C LEU A 92 5.33 0.47 -2.48
N SER A 93 6.45 1.08 -2.86
CA SER A 93 6.49 2.23 -3.78
C SER A 93 6.41 1.78 -5.24
N GLN A 94 6.06 2.70 -6.12
CA GLN A 94 6.00 2.53 -7.57
C GLN A 94 7.31 1.98 -8.16
N LYS A 95 8.44 2.57 -7.79
CA LYS A 95 9.78 2.04 -8.11
C LYS A 95 10.33 1.31 -6.89
N PRO A 96 10.91 0.11 -7.07
CA PRO A 96 11.57 -0.56 -5.98
C PRO A 96 12.82 0.22 -5.52
N TYR A 97 12.96 0.36 -4.21
CA TYR A 97 14.15 0.95 -3.59
C TYR A 97 14.75 -0.04 -2.59
N PRO A 98 15.47 -1.07 -3.05
CA PRO A 98 16.24 -1.89 -2.13
C PRO A 98 17.32 -1.03 -1.46
N LEU A 99 17.57 -1.29 -0.18
CA LEU A 99 18.67 -0.64 0.53
C LEU A 99 20.00 -1.06 -0.12
N PRO A 100 21.06 -0.20 -0.08
CA PRO A 100 22.37 -0.49 -0.65
C PRO A 100 23.14 -1.52 0.19
N MET A 101 22.54 -2.69 0.35
CA MET A 101 23.01 -3.83 1.16
C MET A 101 22.75 -5.15 0.43
N SER A 102 23.12 -6.27 1.06
CA SER A 102 22.82 -7.61 0.56
C SER A 102 21.32 -7.89 0.50
N ILE A 103 20.92 -8.93 -0.22
CA ILE A 103 19.54 -9.44 -0.24
C ILE A 103 19.11 -9.80 1.18
N TYR A 104 19.96 -10.52 1.91
CA TYR A 104 19.76 -10.90 3.31
C TYR A 104 19.52 -9.68 4.20
N ASP A 105 20.43 -8.71 4.15
CA ASP A 105 20.37 -7.56 5.04
C ASP A 105 19.18 -6.65 4.73
N ASN A 106 18.70 -6.59 3.50
CA ASN A 106 17.45 -5.88 3.19
C ASN A 106 16.27 -6.38 4.02
N ILE A 107 16.15 -7.70 4.20
CA ILE A 107 15.04 -8.28 4.97
C ILE A 107 15.32 -8.23 6.46
N ALA A 108 16.57 -8.55 6.87
CA ALA A 108 16.97 -8.57 8.26
C ALA A 108 17.02 -7.16 8.90
N PHE A 109 17.04 -6.09 8.11
CA PHE A 109 17.19 -4.71 8.57
C PHE A 109 16.09 -4.31 9.57
N GLY A 110 14.82 -4.47 9.19
CA GLY A 110 13.69 -4.12 10.05
C GLY A 110 13.67 -4.93 11.35
N PRO A 111 13.71 -6.26 11.31
CA PRO A 111 13.79 -7.10 12.51
C PRO A 111 14.95 -6.72 13.45
N ARG A 112 16.14 -6.46 12.91
CA ARG A 112 17.29 -6.00 13.73
C ARG A 112 17.01 -4.66 14.41
N LEU A 113 16.42 -3.71 13.68
CA LEU A 113 16.03 -2.41 14.23
C LEU A 113 15.03 -2.55 15.38
N HIS A 114 14.16 -3.57 15.31
CA HIS A 114 13.20 -3.92 16.35
C HIS A 114 13.73 -4.92 17.40
N GLY A 115 15.06 -5.09 17.49
CA GLY A 115 15.72 -5.80 18.59
C GLY A 115 15.96 -7.28 18.38
N VAL A 116 15.66 -7.86 17.21
CA VAL A 116 16.02 -9.25 16.89
C VAL A 116 17.52 -9.34 16.61
N ARG A 117 18.28 -9.93 17.55
CA ARG A 117 19.75 -10.07 17.47
C ARG A 117 20.20 -11.49 17.18
N ASP A 118 19.37 -12.46 17.51
CA ASP A 118 19.67 -13.88 17.30
C ASP A 118 19.76 -14.20 15.81
N LYS A 119 20.90 -14.76 15.41
CA LYS A 119 21.18 -15.05 13.99
C LYS A 119 20.26 -16.10 13.44
N LYS A 120 19.97 -17.17 14.20
CA LYS A 120 19.09 -18.25 13.77
C LYS A 120 17.68 -17.73 13.51
N ARG A 121 17.18 -16.86 14.39
CA ARG A 121 15.88 -16.21 14.23
C ARG A 121 15.83 -15.29 13.01
N LEU A 122 16.92 -14.57 12.73
CA LEU A 122 17.02 -13.74 11.51
C LEU A 122 17.04 -14.60 10.25
N ASP A 123 17.78 -15.73 10.25
CA ASP A 123 17.81 -16.65 9.12
C ASP A 123 16.41 -17.21 8.82
N GLU A 124 15.66 -17.62 9.86
CA GLU A 124 14.26 -18.07 9.74
C GLU A 124 13.34 -16.99 9.16
N ILE A 125 13.47 -15.75 9.62
CA ILE A 125 12.70 -14.60 9.12
C ILE A 125 13.01 -14.35 7.64
N VAL A 126 14.29 -14.31 7.27
CA VAL A 126 14.72 -14.05 5.90
C VAL A 126 14.20 -15.13 4.96
N GLU A 127 14.35 -16.40 5.30
CA GLU A 127 13.83 -17.50 4.48
C GLU A 127 12.31 -17.43 4.36
N ARG A 128 11.60 -17.27 5.49
CA ARG A 128 10.13 -17.19 5.52
C ARG A 128 9.59 -16.13 4.57
N TYR A 129 10.09 -14.89 4.66
CA TYR A 129 9.55 -13.80 3.86
C TYR A 129 10.01 -13.82 2.40
N LEU A 130 11.19 -14.36 2.11
CA LEU A 130 11.58 -14.65 0.71
C LEU A 130 10.68 -15.72 0.07
N ARG A 131 10.27 -16.74 0.82
CA ARG A 131 9.30 -17.74 0.36
C ARG A 131 7.91 -17.13 0.18
N GLU A 132 7.46 -16.29 1.11
CA GLU A 132 6.15 -15.65 1.06
C GLU A 132 5.96 -14.76 -0.18
N VAL A 133 7.05 -14.19 -0.72
CA VAL A 133 7.02 -13.42 -1.97
C VAL A 133 7.51 -14.21 -3.20
N SER A 134 7.69 -15.52 -3.08
CA SER A 134 8.20 -16.41 -4.14
C SER A 134 9.54 -15.95 -4.76
N LEU A 135 10.46 -15.50 -3.90
CA LEU A 135 11.79 -15.06 -4.32
C LEU A 135 12.89 -16.03 -3.83
N TRP A 136 12.62 -16.87 -2.83
CA TRP A 136 13.60 -17.74 -2.18
C TRP A 136 14.41 -18.60 -3.15
N ASP A 137 13.74 -19.35 -4.02
CA ASP A 137 14.41 -20.28 -4.92
C ASP A 137 15.29 -19.60 -5.97
N GLU A 138 15.06 -18.32 -6.24
CA GLU A 138 15.86 -17.52 -7.17
C GLU A 138 17.14 -16.93 -6.51
N VAL A 139 17.15 -16.81 -5.15
CA VAL A 139 18.20 -16.06 -4.46
C VAL A 139 18.89 -16.79 -3.32
N LYS A 140 18.40 -17.96 -2.88
CA LYS A 140 18.89 -18.71 -1.71
C LYS A 140 20.41 -18.97 -1.71
N ASP A 141 20.97 -19.19 -2.90
CA ASP A 141 22.42 -19.48 -3.05
C ASP A 141 23.28 -18.21 -3.15
N ARG A 142 22.65 -17.02 -3.10
CA ARG A 142 23.34 -15.71 -3.23
C ARG A 142 22.80 -14.63 -2.31
N LEU A 143 22.35 -14.99 -1.12
CA LEU A 143 21.74 -14.05 -0.16
C LEU A 143 22.66 -12.88 0.23
N GLN A 144 23.99 -13.09 0.18
CA GLN A 144 24.96 -12.05 0.48
C GLN A 144 25.29 -11.16 -0.74
N ALA A 145 24.72 -11.44 -1.90
CA ALA A 145 24.92 -10.58 -3.08
C ALA A 145 24.19 -9.23 -2.89
N PRO A 146 24.74 -8.14 -3.48
CA PRO A 146 24.08 -6.83 -3.45
C PRO A 146 22.68 -6.90 -4.06
N ALA A 147 21.69 -6.33 -3.38
CA ALA A 147 20.30 -6.29 -3.85
C ALA A 147 20.14 -5.53 -5.19
N SER A 148 21.05 -4.61 -5.50
CA SER A 148 21.09 -3.88 -6.77
C SER A 148 21.31 -4.76 -8.01
N LYS A 149 21.83 -6.00 -7.83
CA LYS A 149 22.02 -6.97 -8.92
C LYS A 149 20.76 -7.75 -9.28
N LEU A 150 19.68 -7.57 -8.55
CA LEU A 150 18.38 -8.18 -8.84
C LEU A 150 17.69 -7.48 -10.00
N SER A 151 16.88 -8.23 -10.78
CA SER A 151 15.98 -7.62 -11.76
C SER A 151 14.94 -6.73 -11.06
N LEU A 152 14.31 -5.83 -11.81
CA LEU A 152 13.33 -4.89 -11.25
C LEU A 152 12.18 -5.62 -10.51
N GLY A 153 11.65 -6.71 -11.11
CA GLY A 153 10.62 -7.54 -10.49
C GLY A 153 11.11 -8.27 -9.24
N GLN A 154 12.38 -8.74 -9.22
CA GLN A 154 12.99 -9.33 -8.03
C GLN A 154 13.18 -8.27 -6.93
N GLN A 155 13.61 -7.05 -7.30
CA GLN A 155 13.75 -5.93 -6.35
C GLN A 155 12.40 -5.56 -5.74
N GLN A 156 11.33 -5.54 -6.52
CA GLN A 156 9.99 -5.25 -6.01
C GLN A 156 9.53 -6.31 -5.01
N ARG A 157 9.73 -7.60 -5.33
CA ARG A 157 9.44 -8.69 -4.39
C ARG A 157 10.32 -8.62 -3.13
N LEU A 158 11.59 -8.25 -3.26
CA LEU A 158 12.46 -8.02 -2.11
C LEU A 158 11.95 -6.88 -1.22
N CYS A 159 11.53 -5.76 -1.81
CA CYS A 159 10.94 -4.64 -1.07
C CYS A 159 9.65 -5.05 -0.35
N LEU A 160 8.82 -5.89 -0.98
CA LEU A 160 7.63 -6.46 -0.33
C LEU A 160 8.03 -7.36 0.85
N ALA A 161 8.97 -8.30 0.66
CA ALA A 161 9.47 -9.17 1.72
C ALA A 161 10.05 -8.37 2.90
N ARG A 162 10.81 -7.31 2.61
CA ARG A 162 11.34 -6.39 3.62
C ARG A 162 10.23 -5.73 4.43
N GLY A 163 9.18 -5.27 3.76
CA GLY A 163 8.01 -4.68 4.42
C GLY A 163 7.26 -5.68 5.31
N LEU A 164 7.12 -6.92 4.85
CA LEU A 164 6.46 -8.00 5.59
C LEU A 164 7.28 -8.48 6.81
N ALA A 165 8.61 -8.37 6.75
CA ALA A 165 9.50 -8.86 7.81
C ALA A 165 9.35 -8.16 9.16
N VAL A 166 8.69 -7.01 9.20
CA VAL A 166 8.32 -6.30 10.45
C VAL A 166 6.89 -6.62 10.91
N GLU A 167 6.24 -7.58 10.26
CA GLU A 167 4.88 -8.06 10.58
C GLU A 167 3.85 -6.92 10.65
N PRO A 168 3.67 -6.15 9.56
CA PRO A 168 2.70 -5.07 9.53
C PRO A 168 1.27 -5.62 9.61
N GLU A 169 0.31 -4.75 9.88
CA GLU A 169 -1.13 -5.08 9.83
C GLU A 169 -1.73 -4.73 8.45
N ILE A 170 -1.16 -3.70 7.81
CA ILE A 170 -1.65 -3.13 6.55
C ILE A 170 -0.49 -3.03 5.55
N ILE A 171 -0.76 -3.38 4.31
CA ILE A 171 0.16 -3.20 3.17
C ILE A 171 -0.39 -2.06 2.32
N LEU A 172 0.42 -1.05 2.10
CA LEU A 172 0.14 0.08 1.22
C LEU A 172 0.94 -0.08 -0.08
N GLY A 173 0.29 0.02 -1.23
CA GLY A 173 0.94 -0.05 -2.54
C GLY A 173 0.67 1.20 -3.36
N ASP A 174 1.70 2.00 -3.63
CA ASP A 174 1.62 3.18 -4.51
C ASP A 174 2.02 2.75 -5.92
N GLU A 175 1.06 2.36 -6.75
CA GLU A 175 1.25 1.82 -8.11
C GLU A 175 2.30 0.69 -8.20
N PRO A 176 2.22 -0.35 -7.36
CA PRO A 176 3.33 -1.26 -7.06
C PRO A 176 3.79 -2.12 -8.24
N THR A 177 3.10 -2.07 -9.37
CA THR A 177 3.39 -2.88 -10.56
C THR A 177 3.63 -2.04 -11.82
N SER A 178 3.44 -0.71 -11.77
CA SER A 178 3.48 0.14 -12.97
C SER A 178 4.86 0.20 -13.67
N ALA A 179 5.93 -0.02 -12.92
CA ALA A 179 7.30 -0.05 -13.44
C ALA A 179 7.77 -1.45 -13.89
N LEU A 180 6.91 -2.48 -13.78
CA LEU A 180 7.27 -3.87 -14.02
C LEU A 180 6.80 -4.36 -15.39
N ASP A 181 7.50 -5.35 -15.93
CA ASP A 181 7.01 -6.12 -17.06
C ASP A 181 5.74 -6.91 -16.71
N PRO A 182 4.93 -7.35 -17.70
CA PRO A 182 3.65 -8.02 -17.45
C PRO A 182 3.75 -9.28 -16.59
N LYS A 183 4.82 -10.08 -16.75
CA LYS A 183 5.01 -11.32 -15.98
C LYS A 183 5.33 -11.01 -14.52
N SER A 184 6.23 -10.06 -14.27
CA SER A 184 6.57 -9.59 -12.92
C SER A 184 5.37 -8.96 -12.23
N SER A 185 4.55 -8.19 -12.96
CA SER A 185 3.29 -7.61 -12.45
C SER A 185 2.32 -8.70 -11.99
N GLN A 186 2.10 -9.73 -12.81
CA GLN A 186 1.23 -10.86 -12.46
C GLN A 186 1.72 -11.60 -11.20
N HIS A 187 3.03 -11.74 -11.00
CA HIS A 187 3.58 -12.36 -9.79
C HIS A 187 3.25 -11.53 -8.53
N ILE A 188 3.40 -10.20 -8.57
CA ILE A 188 3.04 -9.33 -7.44
C ILE A 188 1.53 -9.37 -7.18
N GLU A 189 0.71 -9.33 -8.23
CA GLU A 189 -0.74 -9.41 -8.11
C GLU A 189 -1.19 -10.72 -7.47
N ALA A 190 -0.64 -11.85 -7.91
CA ALA A 190 -0.93 -13.15 -7.30
C ALA A 190 -0.55 -13.19 -5.81
N ARG A 191 0.57 -12.55 -5.43
CA ARG A 191 0.95 -12.45 -4.02
C ARG A 191 -0.04 -11.61 -3.22
N PHE A 192 -0.54 -10.49 -3.75
CA PHE A 192 -1.56 -9.69 -3.06
C PHE A 192 -2.84 -10.49 -2.81
N LEU A 193 -3.29 -11.30 -3.76
CA LEU A 193 -4.47 -12.16 -3.59
C LEU A 193 -4.29 -13.21 -2.49
N GLU A 194 -3.08 -13.72 -2.27
CA GLU A 194 -2.79 -14.64 -1.17
C GLU A 194 -2.60 -13.89 0.17
N LEU A 195 -1.90 -12.75 0.13
CA LEU A 195 -1.59 -11.96 1.32
C LEU A 195 -2.84 -11.33 1.96
N LYS A 196 -3.91 -11.06 1.20
CA LYS A 196 -5.15 -10.47 1.76
C LYS A 196 -5.81 -11.34 2.82
N GLU A 197 -5.55 -12.63 2.85
CA GLU A 197 -6.06 -13.55 3.89
C GLU A 197 -5.48 -13.20 5.28
N LYS A 198 -4.30 -12.57 5.31
CA LYS A 198 -3.59 -12.19 6.53
C LYS A 198 -3.59 -10.69 6.77
N TYR A 199 -3.44 -9.90 5.72
CA TYR A 199 -3.20 -8.46 5.76
C TYR A 199 -4.35 -7.67 5.12
N THR A 200 -4.58 -6.47 5.59
CA THR A 200 -5.38 -5.49 4.85
C THR A 200 -4.48 -4.83 3.81
N ILE A 201 -4.93 -4.72 2.56
CA ILE A 201 -4.12 -4.21 1.46
C ILE A 201 -4.83 -3.00 0.87
N VAL A 202 -4.11 -1.88 0.73
CA VAL A 202 -4.60 -0.67 0.04
C VAL A 202 -3.66 -0.36 -1.10
N ILE A 203 -4.15 -0.37 -2.33
CA ILE A 203 -3.35 -0.08 -3.52
C ILE A 203 -3.88 1.14 -4.27
N VAL A 204 -2.96 1.98 -4.73
CA VAL A 204 -3.25 2.98 -5.75
C VAL A 204 -2.94 2.38 -7.11
N THR A 205 -3.84 2.53 -8.05
CA THR A 205 -3.58 2.17 -9.46
C THR A 205 -4.40 3.04 -10.41
N HIS A 206 -3.83 3.37 -11.57
CA HIS A 206 -4.53 3.99 -12.69
C HIS A 206 -4.97 2.96 -13.74
N ILE A 207 -4.63 1.67 -13.54
CA ILE A 207 -4.95 0.58 -14.46
C ILE A 207 -6.27 -0.06 -14.02
N LEU A 208 -7.40 0.34 -14.62
CA LEU A 208 -8.74 -0.17 -14.27
C LEU A 208 -8.86 -1.69 -14.37
N ARG A 209 -8.23 -2.31 -15.38
CA ARG A 209 -8.20 -3.77 -15.51
C ARG A 209 -7.53 -4.46 -14.32
N GLN A 210 -6.49 -3.85 -13.75
CA GLN A 210 -5.83 -4.34 -12.54
C GLN A 210 -6.73 -4.19 -11.32
N ALA A 211 -7.30 -3.01 -11.11
CA ALA A 211 -8.23 -2.76 -10.02
C ALA A 211 -9.41 -3.76 -10.05
N ARG A 212 -10.04 -3.96 -11.23
CA ARG A 212 -11.15 -4.91 -11.42
C ARG A 212 -10.77 -6.36 -11.08
N ARG A 213 -9.52 -6.75 -11.31
CA ARG A 213 -9.02 -8.11 -11.09
C ARG A 213 -8.64 -8.38 -9.64
N LEU A 214 -8.13 -7.36 -8.93
CA LEU A 214 -7.55 -7.50 -7.61
C LEU A 214 -8.46 -7.04 -6.47
N ALA A 215 -9.21 -5.96 -6.67
CA ALA A 215 -9.90 -5.30 -5.59
C ALA A 215 -11.15 -6.05 -5.13
N ASP A 216 -11.31 -6.12 -3.82
CA ASP A 216 -12.57 -6.46 -3.17
C ASP A 216 -13.41 -5.18 -2.93
N TYR A 217 -12.75 -4.05 -2.72
CA TYR A 217 -13.37 -2.74 -2.45
C TYR A 217 -12.68 -1.65 -3.26
N VAL A 218 -13.42 -0.63 -3.66
CA VAL A 218 -12.93 0.47 -4.52
C VAL A 218 -13.25 1.81 -3.90
N LEU A 219 -12.29 2.74 -3.99
CA LEU A 219 -12.46 4.15 -3.71
C LEU A 219 -12.16 4.91 -5.00
N PHE A 220 -13.15 5.61 -5.56
CA PHE A 220 -12.95 6.47 -6.73
C PHE A 220 -12.77 7.91 -6.29
N LEU A 221 -11.58 8.46 -6.53
CA LEU A 221 -11.24 9.86 -6.27
C LEU A 221 -11.23 10.67 -7.54
N TYR A 222 -11.73 11.92 -7.43
CA TYR A 222 -11.68 12.91 -8.51
C TYR A 222 -11.48 14.31 -7.92
N PHE A 223 -10.44 15.03 -8.35
CA PHE A 223 -10.04 16.36 -7.84
C PHE A 223 -10.03 16.51 -6.31
N GLY A 224 -9.50 15.53 -5.61
CA GLY A 224 -9.40 15.53 -4.14
C GLY A 224 -10.66 15.10 -3.40
N GLU A 225 -11.72 14.76 -4.09
CA GLU A 225 -13.00 14.33 -3.52
C GLU A 225 -13.21 12.83 -3.71
N LEU A 226 -13.84 12.19 -2.73
CA LEU A 226 -14.30 10.80 -2.85
C LEU A 226 -15.68 10.80 -3.51
N ILE A 227 -15.71 10.40 -4.78
CA ILE A 227 -16.94 10.43 -5.58
C ILE A 227 -17.80 9.21 -5.31
N GLU A 228 -17.19 8.02 -5.31
CA GLU A 228 -17.90 6.77 -5.07
C GLU A 228 -16.99 5.76 -4.40
N HIS A 229 -17.57 4.92 -3.55
CA HIS A 229 -16.87 3.79 -2.95
C HIS A 229 -17.83 2.62 -2.70
N GLY A 230 -17.31 1.41 -2.67
CA GLY A 230 -18.12 0.23 -2.46
C GLY A 230 -17.41 -1.06 -2.83
N GLU A 231 -18.15 -2.17 -2.82
CA GLU A 231 -17.65 -3.44 -3.33
C GLU A 231 -17.25 -3.30 -4.81
N ALA A 232 -16.12 -3.92 -5.18
CA ALA A 232 -15.55 -3.73 -6.51
C ALA A 232 -16.52 -4.15 -7.63
N SER A 233 -17.27 -5.24 -7.43
CA SER A 233 -18.30 -5.69 -8.37
C SER A 233 -19.38 -4.62 -8.61
N GLU A 234 -19.85 -3.97 -7.55
CA GLU A 234 -20.88 -2.92 -7.68
C GLU A 234 -20.32 -1.69 -8.39
N VAL A 235 -19.17 -1.17 -7.94
CA VAL A 235 -18.59 0.06 -8.51
C VAL A 235 -18.21 -0.13 -9.98
N PHE A 236 -17.72 -1.31 -10.38
CA PHE A 236 -17.31 -1.55 -11.77
C PHE A 236 -18.43 -1.95 -12.71
N GLU A 237 -19.49 -2.61 -12.22
CA GLU A 237 -20.57 -3.14 -13.06
C GLU A 237 -21.79 -2.22 -13.06
N ASN A 238 -22.15 -1.66 -11.90
CA ASN A 238 -23.32 -0.83 -11.68
C ASN A 238 -22.99 0.46 -10.90
N PRO A 239 -22.08 1.31 -11.40
CA PRO A 239 -21.69 2.54 -10.70
C PRO A 239 -22.89 3.46 -10.53
N LYS A 240 -23.08 3.99 -9.31
CA LYS A 240 -24.18 4.87 -8.94
C LYS A 240 -23.96 6.28 -9.48
N GLU A 241 -22.71 6.76 -9.40
CA GLU A 241 -22.34 8.10 -9.81
C GLU A 241 -22.06 8.20 -11.32
N ALA A 242 -22.56 9.26 -11.95
CA ALA A 242 -22.35 9.49 -13.39
C ALA A 242 -20.85 9.61 -13.73
N MET A 243 -20.11 10.29 -12.87
CA MET A 243 -18.68 10.50 -13.03
C MET A 243 -17.89 9.20 -12.98
N THR A 244 -18.27 8.27 -12.10
CA THR A 244 -17.69 6.92 -12.01
C THR A 244 -17.92 6.15 -13.30
N ARG A 245 -19.14 6.22 -13.87
CA ARG A 245 -19.47 5.58 -15.16
C ARG A 245 -18.61 6.12 -16.31
N GLU A 246 -18.42 7.42 -16.37
CA GLU A 246 -17.59 8.06 -17.40
C GLU A 246 -16.13 7.68 -17.27
N TYR A 247 -15.59 7.66 -16.04
CA TYR A 247 -14.21 7.25 -15.77
C TYR A 247 -13.97 5.80 -16.16
N ILE A 248 -14.86 4.87 -15.77
CA ILE A 248 -14.74 3.44 -16.08
C ILE A 248 -14.82 3.19 -17.60
N LYS A 249 -15.63 3.98 -18.33
CA LYS A 249 -15.72 3.92 -19.79
C LYS A 249 -14.51 4.54 -20.51
N GLY A 250 -13.65 5.26 -19.77
CA GLY A 250 -12.51 5.98 -20.35
C GLY A 250 -12.89 7.28 -21.07
N THR A 251 -14.07 7.85 -20.78
CA THR A 251 -14.54 9.12 -21.36
C THR A 251 -13.90 10.32 -20.66
N ILE A 252 -13.54 10.16 -19.39
CA ILE A 252 -12.77 11.12 -18.58
C ILE A 252 -11.50 10.47 -18.05
N SER A 253 -10.41 11.25 -17.94
CA SER A 253 -9.07 10.81 -17.51
C SER A 253 -8.43 11.83 -16.59
#